data_d0411cdd1b29c326fcf6497ca199630b
#
_entry.id   d0411cdd1b29c326fcf6497ca199630b
#
_cell.length_a   1.000
_cell.length_b   1.000
_cell.length_c   1.000
_cell.angle_alpha   90.00
_cell.angle_beta   90.00
_cell.angle_gamma   90.00
#
_symmetry.space_group_name_H-M   'P 1'
#
loop_
_entity.id
_entity.type
_entity.pdbx_description
1 polymer ?
#
loop_
_entity_poly.entity_id
_entity_poly.type
_entity_poly.pdbx_seq_one_letter_code
_entity_poly.pdbx_strand_id
1 'polypeptide(L)'
;MKILLGVDGSKFAGDALRAIVTQFRTENTEVRVLHVLQPITLLAPPEMAPGYMPELEAQKEPARELVEQIAKQLREAGFKASTAVEIGDVRMCIIDAAAEWGADLIVVGSHGRSGIERFLLGSVAEFVARHAACSVEIVRASVRG
;
A
#
# COMPACT_ATOMS: atom_id res chain seq x y z
N MET A 1 -1.79 -9.07 -16.23
CA MET A 1 -2.33 -7.95 -15.46
C MET A 1 -1.42 -7.65 -14.27
N LYS A 2 -1.09 -6.41 -14.09
CA LYS A 2 -0.25 -5.97 -12.97
C LYS A 2 -1.08 -5.21 -11.95
N ILE A 3 -1.08 -5.70 -10.72
CA ILE A 3 -1.84 -5.11 -9.62
C ILE A 3 -0.86 -4.54 -8.58
N LEU A 4 -0.98 -3.26 -8.27
CA LEU A 4 -0.22 -2.65 -7.18
C LEU A 4 -1.11 -2.62 -5.94
N LEU A 5 -0.70 -3.32 -4.90
CA LEU A 5 -1.43 -3.39 -3.63
C LEU A 5 -0.73 -2.49 -2.62
N GLY A 6 -1.40 -1.41 -2.24
CA GLY A 6 -0.88 -0.51 -1.20
C GLY A 6 -1.33 -0.95 0.18
N VAL A 7 -0.39 -1.12 1.09
CA VAL A 7 -0.68 -1.56 2.46
C VAL A 7 -0.04 -0.59 3.45
N ASP A 8 -0.65 -0.41 4.61
CA ASP A 8 -0.17 0.54 5.62
C ASP A 8 0.06 -0.09 6.98
N GLY A 9 0.04 -1.41 7.07
CA GLY A 9 0.23 -2.11 8.33
C GLY A 9 -1.01 -2.19 9.20
N SER A 10 -2.14 -1.69 8.73
CA SER A 10 -3.40 -1.81 9.46
C SER A 10 -4.03 -3.19 9.21
N LYS A 11 -5.05 -3.52 10.00
CA LYS A 11 -5.80 -4.77 9.82
C LYS A 11 -6.52 -4.83 8.47
N PHE A 12 -6.70 -3.70 7.81
CA PHE A 12 -7.37 -3.63 6.52
C PHE A 12 -6.55 -4.22 5.37
N ALA A 13 -5.24 -4.41 5.58
CA ALA A 13 -4.41 -5.09 4.58
C ALA A 13 -4.90 -6.50 4.30
N GLY A 14 -5.41 -7.19 5.31
CA GLY A 14 -5.99 -8.54 5.13
C GLY A 14 -7.23 -8.53 4.26
N ASP A 15 -8.06 -7.49 4.37
CA ASP A 15 -9.25 -7.38 3.53
C ASP A 15 -8.88 -7.14 2.07
N ALA A 16 -7.87 -6.29 1.82
CA ALA A 16 -7.38 -6.03 0.47
C ALA A 16 -6.76 -7.29 -0.15
N LEU A 17 -5.98 -8.02 0.63
CA LEU A 17 -5.41 -9.29 0.20
C LEU A 17 -6.50 -10.28 -0.21
N ARG A 18 -7.52 -10.43 0.62
CA ARG A 18 -8.64 -11.32 0.34
C ARG A 18 -9.39 -10.92 -0.92
N ALA A 19 -9.57 -9.61 -1.12
CA ALA A 19 -10.23 -9.12 -2.32
C ALA A 19 -9.48 -9.56 -3.58
N ILE A 20 -8.16 -9.48 -3.58
CA ILE A 20 -7.36 -9.92 -4.71
C ILE A 20 -7.51 -11.43 -4.94
N VAL A 21 -7.37 -12.20 -3.86
CA VAL A 21 -7.42 -13.66 -3.96
C VAL A 21 -8.78 -14.16 -4.47
N THR A 22 -9.87 -13.49 -4.09
CA THR A 22 -11.20 -13.91 -4.49
C THR A 22 -11.65 -13.39 -5.85
N GLN A 23 -11.10 -12.25 -6.30
CA GLN A 23 -11.57 -11.60 -7.53
C GLN A 23 -10.76 -11.93 -8.77
N PHE A 24 -9.47 -12.25 -8.60
CA PHE A 24 -8.57 -12.37 -9.74
C PHE A 24 -8.05 -13.77 -9.90
N ARG A 25 -7.77 -14.13 -11.15
CA ARG A 25 -7.18 -15.42 -11.47
C ARG A 25 -5.67 -15.32 -11.33
N THR A 26 -5.08 -16.42 -10.87
CA THR A 26 -3.62 -16.47 -10.68
C THR A 26 -2.86 -16.43 -12.01
N GLU A 27 -3.47 -16.98 -13.06
CA GLU A 27 -2.85 -16.98 -14.39
C GLU A 27 -2.78 -15.55 -14.92
N ASN A 28 -1.60 -15.14 -15.32
CA ASN A 28 -1.35 -13.83 -15.93
C ASN A 28 -1.61 -12.65 -15.00
N THR A 29 -1.61 -12.88 -13.69
CA THR A 29 -1.76 -11.80 -12.70
C THR A 29 -0.50 -11.72 -11.84
N GLU A 30 0.08 -10.55 -11.81
CA GLU A 30 1.25 -10.26 -10.98
C GLU A 30 0.87 -9.17 -9.98
N VAL A 31 1.22 -9.36 -8.70
CA VAL A 31 0.90 -8.40 -7.65
C VAL A 31 2.20 -7.86 -7.06
N ARG A 32 2.28 -6.55 -6.92
CA ARG A 32 3.37 -5.93 -6.17
C ARG A 32 2.80 -5.31 -4.91
N VAL A 33 3.33 -5.71 -3.76
CA VAL A 33 2.91 -5.21 -2.46
C VAL A 33 3.79 -4.03 -2.10
N LEU A 34 3.18 -2.86 -1.94
CA LEU A 34 3.89 -1.61 -1.64
C LEU A 34 3.50 -1.10 -0.26
N HIS A 35 4.51 -0.76 0.52
CA HIS A 35 4.33 0.00 1.76
C HIS A 35 5.18 1.26 1.68
N VAL A 36 4.60 2.39 2.08
CA VAL A 36 5.28 3.69 2.05
C VAL A 36 5.54 4.15 3.47
N LEU A 37 6.80 4.45 3.76
CA LEU A 37 7.20 5.07 5.01
C LEU A 37 7.20 6.57 4.83
N GLN A 38 6.36 7.26 5.60
CA GLN A 38 6.27 8.72 5.51
C GLN A 38 7.22 9.33 6.54
N PRO A 39 8.20 10.12 6.11
CA PRO A 39 9.13 10.73 7.06
C PRO A 39 8.45 11.77 7.92
N ILE A 40 8.73 11.72 9.22
CA ILE A 40 8.24 12.73 10.16
C ILE A 40 8.93 14.07 9.92
N THR A 41 10.02 14.06 9.17
CA THR A 41 10.85 15.24 8.89
C THR A 41 10.15 16.38 8.16
N LEU A 42 8.98 16.14 7.59
CA LEU A 42 8.19 17.24 7.02
C LEU A 42 7.82 18.27 8.09
N LEU A 43 7.89 17.89 9.37
CA LEU A 43 7.64 18.77 10.49
C LEU A 43 8.90 19.07 11.30
N ALA A 44 10.05 18.57 10.88
CA ALA A 44 11.30 18.74 11.63
C ALA A 44 11.94 20.10 11.36
N PRO A 45 12.62 20.68 12.36
CA PRO A 45 13.37 21.93 12.14
C PRO A 45 14.47 21.76 11.08
N PRO A 46 14.79 22.82 10.33
CA PRO A 46 15.82 22.74 9.30
C PRO A 46 17.22 22.41 9.83
N GLU A 47 17.44 22.55 11.12
CA GLU A 47 18.72 22.26 11.77
C GLU A 47 19.01 20.77 11.85
N MET A 48 18.01 19.91 11.68
CA MET A 48 18.25 18.48 11.68
C MET A 48 18.96 18.08 10.40
N ALA A 49 20.04 17.34 10.57
CA ALA A 49 20.87 16.94 9.42
C ALA A 49 20.04 16.14 8.42
N PRO A 50 20.02 16.57 7.15
CA PRO A 50 19.31 15.83 6.12
C PRO A 50 19.90 14.42 5.96
N GLY A 51 19.06 13.41 5.95
CA GLY A 51 19.49 12.04 5.72
C GLY A 51 19.69 11.18 6.96
N TYR A 52 19.81 11.77 8.15
CA TYR A 52 19.91 10.98 9.37
C TYR A 52 18.55 10.90 10.06
N MET A 53 17.90 9.77 9.94
CA MET A 53 16.57 9.53 10.47
C MET A 53 16.54 8.19 11.17
N PRO A 54 16.99 8.13 12.43
CA PRO A 54 17.02 6.84 13.14
C PRO A 54 15.63 6.21 13.29
N GLU A 55 14.58 7.01 13.39
CA GLU A 55 13.23 6.50 13.46
C GLU A 55 12.80 5.83 12.15
N LEU A 56 13.20 6.42 11.03
CA LEU A 56 12.91 5.85 9.72
C LEU A 56 13.69 4.56 9.51
N GLU A 57 14.96 4.54 9.90
CA GLU A 57 15.77 3.32 9.81
C GLU A 57 15.17 2.20 10.65
N ALA A 58 14.64 2.52 11.84
CA ALA A 58 13.99 1.54 12.70
C ALA A 58 12.71 0.99 12.09
N GLN A 59 12.07 1.71 11.18
CA GLN A 59 10.83 1.29 10.54
C GLN A 59 11.05 0.45 9.28
N LYS A 60 12.25 0.48 8.71
CA LYS A 60 12.51 -0.20 7.44
C LYS A 60 12.38 -1.72 7.53
N GLU A 61 12.94 -2.33 8.56
CA GLU A 61 12.90 -3.79 8.68
C GLU A 61 11.47 -4.30 8.94
N PRO A 62 10.70 -3.71 9.88
CA PRO A 62 9.30 -4.10 10.03
C PRO A 62 8.48 -3.90 8.74
N ALA A 63 8.78 -2.86 7.96
CA ALA A 63 8.09 -2.61 6.70
C ALA A 63 8.38 -3.71 5.69
N ARG A 64 9.63 -4.14 5.58
CA ARG A 64 10.01 -5.23 4.69
C ARG A 64 9.35 -6.53 5.10
N GLU A 65 9.27 -6.80 6.39
CA GLU A 65 8.59 -7.98 6.90
C GLU A 65 7.11 -7.96 6.60
N LEU A 66 6.48 -6.79 6.73
CA LEU A 66 5.05 -6.63 6.45
C LEU A 66 4.74 -6.98 4.98
N VAL A 67 5.46 -6.35 4.05
CA VAL A 67 5.18 -6.59 2.63
C VAL A 67 5.54 -8.01 2.21
N GLU A 68 6.61 -8.58 2.77
CA GLU A 68 7.00 -9.95 2.45
C GLU A 68 6.00 -10.96 2.99
N GLN A 69 5.44 -10.72 4.17
CA GLN A 69 4.42 -11.59 4.73
C GLN A 69 3.18 -11.63 3.84
N ILE A 70 2.77 -10.47 3.34
CA ILE A 70 1.61 -10.38 2.45
C ILE A 70 1.93 -11.03 1.10
N ALA A 71 3.13 -10.78 0.55
CA ALA A 71 3.55 -11.38 -0.70
C ALA A 71 3.61 -12.90 -0.59
N LYS A 72 4.06 -13.41 0.56
CA LYS A 72 4.08 -14.84 0.81
C LYS A 72 2.69 -15.46 0.73
N GLN A 73 1.69 -14.80 1.34
CA GLN A 73 0.31 -15.27 1.28
C GLN A 73 -0.23 -15.26 -0.15
N LEU A 74 0.13 -14.25 -0.93
CA LEU A 74 -0.25 -14.19 -2.34
C LEU A 74 0.40 -15.33 -3.14
N ARG A 75 1.66 -15.61 -2.90
CA ARG A 75 2.36 -16.70 -3.57
C ARG A 75 1.76 -18.05 -3.21
N GLU A 76 1.40 -18.24 -1.95
CA GLU A 76 0.73 -19.47 -1.50
C GLU A 76 -0.62 -19.64 -2.18
N ALA A 77 -1.28 -18.55 -2.52
CA ALA A 77 -2.55 -18.58 -3.26
C ALA A 77 -2.34 -18.77 -4.77
N GLY A 78 -1.08 -18.80 -5.24
CA GLY A 78 -0.74 -19.06 -6.63
C GLY A 78 -0.39 -17.83 -7.46
N PHE A 79 -0.35 -16.66 -6.85
CA PHE A 79 0.00 -15.42 -7.57
C PHE A 79 1.51 -15.21 -7.63
N LYS A 80 1.94 -14.57 -8.70
CA LYS A 80 3.29 -14.03 -8.77
C LYS A 80 3.29 -12.73 -7.96
N ALA A 81 4.16 -12.62 -6.97
CA ALA A 81 4.15 -11.47 -6.08
C ALA A 81 5.55 -10.95 -5.80
N SER A 82 5.69 -9.63 -5.81
CA SER A 82 6.91 -8.92 -5.46
C SER A 82 6.60 -7.87 -4.39
N THR A 83 7.64 -7.29 -3.83
CA THR A 83 7.49 -6.31 -2.74
C THR A 83 8.25 -5.04 -3.05
N ALA A 84 7.80 -3.94 -2.45
CA ALA A 84 8.50 -2.66 -2.50
C ALA A 84 8.21 -1.88 -1.23
N VAL A 85 9.23 -1.20 -0.72
CA VAL A 85 9.11 -0.25 0.38
C VAL A 85 9.67 1.07 -0.11
N GLU A 86 8.84 2.10 -0.11
CA GLU A 86 9.22 3.44 -0.56
C GLU A 86 9.19 4.41 0.60
N ILE A 87 9.90 5.51 0.47
CA ILE A 87 9.95 6.57 1.47
C ILE A 87 9.48 7.85 0.83
N GLY A 88 8.47 8.51 1.43
CA GLY A 88 7.95 9.76 0.91
C GLY A 88 6.50 9.97 1.27
N ASP A 89 5.83 10.80 0.49
CA ASP A 89 4.40 11.02 0.63
C ASP A 89 3.65 9.79 0.13
N VAL A 90 2.79 9.24 0.98
CA VAL A 90 2.09 7.97 0.67
C VAL A 90 1.30 8.06 -0.64
N ARG A 91 0.56 9.14 -0.83
CA ARG A 91 -0.32 9.30 -1.98
C ARG A 91 0.48 9.38 -3.29
N MET A 92 1.51 10.20 -3.28
CA MET A 92 2.35 10.38 -4.48
C MET A 92 3.18 9.13 -4.78
N CYS A 93 3.70 8.47 -3.75
CA CYS A 93 4.47 7.24 -3.94
C CYS A 93 3.64 6.14 -4.59
N ILE A 94 2.38 6.01 -4.19
CA ILE A 94 1.50 5.00 -4.79
C ILE A 94 1.27 5.30 -6.26
N ILE A 95 0.95 6.55 -6.58
CA ILE A 95 0.70 6.96 -7.96
C ILE A 95 1.94 6.79 -8.83
N ASP A 96 3.09 7.25 -8.34
CA ASP A 96 4.34 7.15 -9.07
C ASP A 96 4.77 5.69 -9.26
N ALA A 97 4.66 4.88 -8.23
CA ALA A 97 5.02 3.46 -8.31
C ALA A 97 4.14 2.72 -9.31
N ALA A 98 2.85 3.02 -9.34
CA ALA A 98 1.94 2.41 -10.30
C ALA A 98 2.31 2.80 -11.73
N ALA A 99 2.60 4.07 -11.97
CA ALA A 99 2.96 4.56 -13.28
C ALA A 99 4.30 3.96 -13.77
N GLU A 100 5.30 3.95 -12.91
CA GLU A 100 6.63 3.44 -13.26
C GLU A 100 6.62 1.93 -13.55
N TRP A 101 5.83 1.19 -12.80
CA TRP A 101 5.75 -0.27 -12.99
C TRP A 101 4.80 -0.66 -14.11
N GLY A 102 3.93 0.24 -14.52
CA GLY A 102 2.91 -0.05 -15.52
C GLY A 102 1.75 -0.85 -14.96
N ALA A 103 1.33 -0.50 -13.75
CA ALA A 103 0.20 -1.19 -13.11
C ALA A 103 -1.08 -0.98 -13.91
N ASP A 104 -1.87 -2.04 -14.01
CA ASP A 104 -3.20 -1.98 -14.63
C ASP A 104 -4.26 -1.64 -13.59
N LEU A 105 -3.98 -1.92 -12.34
CA LEU A 105 -4.91 -1.73 -11.24
C LEU A 105 -4.16 -1.39 -9.97
N ILE A 106 -4.68 -0.42 -9.21
CA ILE A 106 -4.22 -0.15 -7.85
C ILE A 106 -5.31 -0.65 -6.90
N VAL A 107 -4.92 -1.41 -5.88
CA VAL A 107 -5.82 -1.85 -4.83
C VAL A 107 -5.37 -1.23 -3.52
N VAL A 108 -6.26 -0.51 -2.86
CA VAL A 108 -6.00 0.11 -1.56
C VAL A 108 -7.20 -0.08 -0.64
N GLY A 109 -6.97 -0.02 0.66
CA GLY A 109 -8.06 -0.03 1.62
C GLY A 109 -8.80 1.30 1.63
N SER A 110 -10.07 1.28 2.01
CA SER A 110 -10.88 2.48 2.09
C SER A 110 -10.40 3.44 3.18
N HIS A 111 -9.76 2.91 4.24
CA HIS A 111 -9.20 3.68 5.34
C HIS A 111 -7.84 3.13 5.72
N GLY A 112 -6.95 4.03 6.18
CA GLY A 112 -5.67 3.63 6.72
C GLY A 112 -5.73 3.40 8.23
N ARG A 113 -4.58 3.59 8.89
CA ARG A 113 -4.45 3.38 10.34
C ARG A 113 -5.40 4.21 11.18
N SER A 114 -5.78 5.39 10.69
CA SER A 114 -6.65 6.30 11.40
C SER A 114 -8.11 6.17 10.97
N GLY A 115 -8.47 5.09 10.32
CA GLY A 115 -9.82 4.89 9.78
C GLY A 115 -10.89 4.89 10.84
N ILE A 116 -11.54 6.02 11.02
CA ILE A 116 -12.51 6.26 12.08
C ILE A 116 -13.93 6.20 11.56
N GLU A 117 -14.13 6.62 10.31
CA GLU A 117 -15.46 6.78 9.75
C GLU A 117 -15.80 5.69 8.74
N ARG A 118 -16.94 5.02 8.94
CA ARG A 118 -17.39 3.94 8.07
C ARG A 118 -17.79 4.41 6.68
N PHE A 119 -18.27 5.64 6.59
CA PHE A 119 -18.91 6.14 5.38
C PHE A 119 -18.04 7.10 4.57
N LEU A 120 -16.91 7.51 5.12
CA LEU A 120 -16.00 8.43 4.44
C LEU A 120 -14.78 7.67 3.94
N LEU A 121 -14.35 8.02 2.74
CA LEU A 121 -13.09 7.49 2.21
C LEU A 121 -11.92 8.12 2.94
N GLY A 122 -10.89 7.32 3.20
CA GLY A 122 -9.64 7.84 3.72
C GLY A 122 -8.97 8.75 2.70
N SER A 123 -8.11 9.65 3.18
CA SER A 123 -7.45 10.62 2.32
C SER A 123 -6.60 9.98 1.23
N VAL A 124 -5.93 8.87 1.54
CA VAL A 124 -5.10 8.17 0.55
C VAL A 124 -5.98 7.55 -0.53
N ALA A 125 -7.04 6.83 -0.15
CA ALA A 125 -7.94 6.18 -1.10
C ALA A 125 -8.59 7.22 -2.03
N GLU A 126 -9.05 8.32 -1.48
CA GLU A 126 -9.68 9.38 -2.26
C GLU A 126 -8.69 10.01 -3.24
N PHE A 127 -7.49 10.33 -2.78
CA PHE A 127 -6.48 10.94 -3.63
C PHE A 127 -6.08 10.01 -4.78
N VAL A 128 -5.83 8.75 -4.45
CA VAL A 128 -5.43 7.75 -5.46
C VAL A 128 -6.54 7.55 -6.49
N ALA A 129 -7.80 7.46 -6.03
CA ALA A 129 -8.93 7.31 -6.95
C ALA A 129 -9.05 8.47 -7.91
N ARG A 130 -8.75 9.69 -7.48
CA ARG A 130 -8.85 10.88 -8.31
C ARG A 130 -7.69 11.06 -9.28
N HIS A 131 -6.51 10.62 -8.92
CA HIS A 131 -5.28 10.99 -9.64
C HIS A 131 -4.56 9.84 -10.32
N ALA A 132 -4.95 8.60 -10.09
CA ALA A 132 -4.29 7.47 -10.73
C ALA A 132 -4.56 7.44 -12.23
N ALA A 133 -3.54 7.03 -13.01
CA ALA A 133 -3.68 6.88 -14.45
C ALA A 133 -4.31 5.53 -14.83
N CYS A 134 -4.41 4.61 -13.90
CA CYS A 134 -5.01 3.29 -14.11
C CYS A 134 -6.26 3.12 -13.25
N SER A 135 -6.90 1.98 -13.36
CA SER A 135 -8.07 1.65 -12.54
C SER A 135 -7.68 1.54 -11.07
N VAL A 136 -8.61 1.85 -10.19
CA VAL A 136 -8.40 1.80 -8.75
C VAL A 136 -9.55 1.04 -8.11
N GLU A 137 -9.21 0.04 -7.31
CA GLU A 137 -10.19 -0.67 -6.49
C GLU A 137 -9.98 -0.28 -5.04
N ILE A 138 -11.04 0.19 -4.41
CA ILE A 138 -11.02 0.55 -3.01
C ILE A 138 -11.75 -0.53 -2.23
N VAL A 139 -11.03 -1.20 -1.34
CA VAL A 139 -11.57 -2.32 -0.58
C VAL A 139 -12.04 -1.80 0.77
N ARG A 140 -13.31 -2.04 1.06
CA ARG A 140 -13.88 -1.65 2.34
C ARG A 140 -13.48 -2.65 3.41
N ALA A 141 -13.28 -2.13 4.62
CA ALA A 141 -13.01 -2.98 5.76
C ALA A 141 -14.22 -3.88 6.03
N SER A 142 -13.94 -5.10 6.49
CA SER A 142 -14.99 -6.01 6.91
C SER A 142 -15.75 -5.39 8.08
N VAL A 143 -17.09 -5.41 7.98
CA VAL A 143 -17.96 -4.85 9.01
C VAL A 143 -18.03 -5.77 10.23
N ARG A 144 -17.60 -7.00 10.09
CA ARG A 144 -17.58 -7.94 11.19
C ARG A 144 -16.33 -7.70 12.00
N GLY A 145 -16.54 -6.94 13.03
CA GLY A 145 -15.47 -6.48 13.91
C GLY A 145 -14.90 -7.55 14.75
#